data_e6aa04ddb9cf155899dd73885494f518
#
_entry.id   e6aa04ddb9cf155899dd73885494f518
#
_cell.length_a   1.000
_cell.length_b   1.000
_cell.length_c   1.000
_cell.angle_alpha   90.00
_cell.angle_beta   90.00
_cell.angle_gamma   90.00
#
_symmetry.space_group_name_H-M   'P 1'
#
loop_
_entity.id
_entity.type
_entity.pdbx_description
1 polymer ?
#
loop_
_entity_poly.entity_id
_entity_poly.type
_entity_poly.pdbx_seq_one_letter_code
_entity_poly.pdbx_strand_id
1 'polypeptide(L)'
;DVTETRAIKAAFGDYAYKLPISSPKSMIGHTLGAAGALSAIAAVGTIRDGWIAPTINYHEPDPDCDLDYVPNEKRQAKVDVAMINGFGFGGQNAVAIFKRFEA
;
A
#
# COMPACT_ATOMS: atom_id res chain seq x y z
N ASP A 1 1.96 0.81 12.26
CA ASP A 1 2.98 0.56 11.22
C ASP A 1 3.81 -0.67 11.51
N VAL A 2 4.33 -0.82 12.73
CA VAL A 2 5.10 -2.02 13.11
C VAL A 2 4.23 -3.27 13.04
N THR A 3 3.02 -3.20 13.55
CA THR A 3 2.08 -4.33 13.53
C THR A 3 1.71 -4.73 12.10
N GLU A 4 1.43 -3.75 11.25
CA GLU A 4 1.13 -4.01 9.83
C GLU A 4 2.33 -4.61 9.10
N THR A 5 3.53 -4.10 9.36
CA THR A 5 4.77 -4.65 8.80
C THR A 5 4.94 -6.12 9.21
N ARG A 6 4.71 -6.45 10.46
CA ARG A 6 4.76 -7.85 10.94
C ARG A 6 3.72 -8.73 10.27
N ALA A 7 2.50 -8.20 10.09
CA ALA A 7 1.43 -8.94 9.42
C ALA A 7 1.77 -9.21 7.95
N ILE A 8 2.34 -8.26 7.24
CA ILE A 8 2.77 -8.42 5.86
C ILE A 8 3.88 -9.48 5.76
N LYS A 9 4.85 -9.44 6.65
CA LYS A 9 5.90 -10.46 6.71
C LYS A 9 5.34 -11.84 6.98
N ALA A 10 4.38 -11.96 7.90
CA ALA A 10 3.74 -13.24 8.21
C ALA A 10 2.95 -13.79 7.01
N ALA A 11 2.27 -12.93 6.26
CA ALA A 11 1.46 -13.33 5.12
C ALA A 11 2.31 -13.70 3.89
N PHE A 12 3.37 -12.96 3.61
CA PHE A 12 4.15 -13.07 2.37
C PHE A 12 5.52 -13.71 2.56
N GLY A 13 5.96 -13.93 3.79
CA GLY A 13 7.29 -14.49 4.06
C GLY A 13 8.40 -13.60 3.48
N ASP A 14 9.40 -14.21 2.87
CA ASP A 14 10.54 -13.47 2.30
C ASP A 14 10.14 -12.56 1.13
N TYR A 15 9.04 -12.84 0.46
CA TYR A 15 8.53 -12.00 -0.64
C TYR A 15 8.14 -10.61 -0.15
N ALA A 16 7.83 -10.45 1.14
CA ALA A 16 7.49 -9.13 1.71
C ALA A 16 8.55 -8.06 1.42
N TYR A 17 9.82 -8.45 1.36
CA TYR A 17 10.93 -7.52 1.07
C TYR A 17 10.98 -7.07 -0.40
N LYS A 18 10.29 -7.76 -1.29
CA LYS A 18 10.21 -7.43 -2.71
C LYS A 18 8.91 -6.71 -3.08
N LEU A 19 8.00 -6.62 -2.13
CA LEU A 19 6.66 -6.08 -2.33
C LEU A 19 6.68 -4.56 -2.13
N PRO A 20 6.38 -3.75 -3.16
CA PRO A 20 6.22 -2.32 -2.98
C PRO A 20 4.96 -2.03 -2.16
N ILE A 21 5.10 -1.20 -1.14
CA ILE A 21 4.01 -0.79 -0.26
C ILE A 21 3.92 0.73 -0.29
N SER A 22 2.73 1.27 -0.38
CA SER A 22 2.54 2.71 -0.39
C SER A 22 1.38 3.12 0.48
N SER A 23 1.51 4.27 1.12
CA SER A 23 0.42 4.92 1.85
C SER A 23 0.05 6.23 1.18
N PRO A 24 -0.99 6.23 0.32
CA PRO A 24 -1.48 7.47 -0.30
C PRO A 24 -1.96 8.51 0.71
N LYS A 25 -2.28 8.11 1.94
CA LYS A 25 -2.64 9.04 3.02
C LYS A 25 -1.56 10.08 3.26
N SER A 26 -0.30 9.76 2.97
CA SER A 26 0.80 10.70 3.12
C SER A 26 0.65 11.93 2.21
N MET A 27 -0.05 11.78 1.07
CA MET A 27 -0.27 12.85 0.10
C MET A 27 -1.62 13.53 0.23
N ILE A 28 -2.66 12.79 0.61
CA ILE A 28 -4.04 13.30 0.60
C ILE A 28 -4.67 13.38 2.00
N GLY A 29 -3.97 12.92 3.03
CA GLY A 29 -4.48 12.85 4.38
C GLY A 29 -5.38 11.66 4.64
N HIS A 30 -5.74 11.49 5.90
CA HIS A 30 -6.67 10.43 6.31
C HIS A 30 -8.10 10.89 6.09
N THR A 31 -8.77 10.34 5.09
CA THR A 31 -10.11 10.74 4.68
C THR A 31 -11.23 9.94 5.37
N LEU A 32 -10.88 9.21 6.44
CA LEU A 32 -11.85 8.45 7.26
C LEU A 32 -12.69 7.48 6.43
N GLY A 33 -14.00 7.68 6.36
CA GLY A 33 -14.90 6.80 5.63
C GLY A 33 -14.64 6.71 4.13
N ALA A 34 -13.99 7.71 3.54
CA ALA A 34 -13.63 7.70 2.12
C ALA A 34 -12.28 7.02 1.84
N ALA A 35 -11.50 6.68 2.87
CA ALA A 35 -10.13 6.19 2.72
C ALA A 35 -10.05 4.91 1.88
N GLY A 36 -10.96 3.96 2.09
CA GLY A 36 -11.00 2.72 1.32
C GLY A 36 -11.25 2.95 -0.16
N ALA A 37 -12.21 3.82 -0.50
CA ALA A 37 -12.52 4.16 -1.88
C ALA A 37 -11.34 4.85 -2.58
N LEU A 38 -10.66 5.78 -1.89
CA LEU A 38 -9.50 6.47 -2.44
C LEU A 38 -8.31 5.53 -2.62
N SER A 39 -8.10 4.61 -1.68
CA SER A 39 -7.08 3.55 -1.83
C SER A 39 -7.39 2.64 -3.03
N ALA A 40 -8.66 2.31 -3.24
CA ALA A 40 -9.08 1.51 -4.40
C ALA A 40 -8.81 2.23 -5.71
N ILE A 41 -9.10 3.53 -5.78
CA ILE A 41 -8.79 4.35 -6.96
C ILE A 41 -7.28 4.36 -7.22
N ALA A 42 -6.47 4.54 -6.19
CA ALA A 42 -5.01 4.51 -6.32
C ALA A 42 -4.51 3.16 -6.82
N ALA A 43 -5.05 2.06 -6.29
CA ALA A 43 -4.67 0.70 -6.70
C ALA A 43 -5.03 0.43 -8.17
N VAL A 44 -6.25 0.79 -8.58
CA VAL A 44 -6.71 0.63 -9.96
C VAL A 44 -5.88 1.50 -10.91
N GLY A 45 -5.60 2.73 -10.53
CA GLY A 45 -4.75 3.64 -11.29
C GLY A 45 -3.33 3.10 -11.47
N THR A 46 -2.77 2.50 -10.43
CA THR A 46 -1.44 1.87 -10.49
C THR A 46 -1.42 0.72 -11.49
N ILE A 47 -2.43 -0.15 -11.47
CA ILE A 47 -2.54 -1.25 -12.42
C ILE A 47 -2.67 -0.73 -13.86
N ARG A 48 -3.51 0.29 -14.05
CA ARG A 48 -3.78 0.86 -15.38
C ARG A 48 -2.57 1.59 -15.96
N ASP A 49 -1.92 2.42 -15.16
CA ASP A 49 -0.92 3.39 -15.65
C ASP A 49 0.52 2.96 -15.41
N GLY A 50 0.77 1.98 -14.55
CA GLY A 50 2.12 1.49 -14.27
C GLY A 50 2.95 2.44 -13.38
N TRP A 51 2.30 3.23 -12.54
CA TRP A 51 2.94 4.12 -11.58
C TRP A 51 2.47 3.80 -10.16
N ILE A 52 3.43 3.60 -9.26
CA ILE A 52 3.18 3.42 -7.84
C ILE A 52 3.35 4.77 -7.16
N ALA A 53 2.29 5.23 -6.49
CA ALA A 53 2.32 6.47 -5.73
C ALA A 53 3.29 6.33 -4.53
N PRO A 54 4.03 7.39 -4.19
CA PRO A 54 4.97 7.33 -3.08
C PRO A 54 4.30 7.46 -1.72
N THR A 55 5.01 7.01 -0.69
CA THR A 55 4.79 7.45 0.69
C THR A 55 5.70 8.65 0.93
N ILE A 56 5.13 9.85 1.01
CA ILE A 56 5.92 11.08 1.18
C ILE A 56 6.17 11.38 2.65
N ASN A 57 7.04 12.36 2.93
CA ASN A 57 7.46 12.77 4.26
C ASN A 57 8.18 11.64 5.02
N TYR A 58 8.87 10.80 4.27
CA TYR A 58 9.65 9.70 4.81
C TYR A 58 11.12 10.14 4.90
N HIS A 59 11.57 10.51 6.09
CA HIS A 59 12.91 11.07 6.31
C HIS A 59 13.81 10.18 7.16
N GLU A 60 13.23 9.43 8.08
CA GLU A 60 13.97 8.55 9.00
C GLU A 60 13.40 7.14 8.94
N PRO A 61 14.18 6.16 8.41
CA PRO A 61 13.75 4.76 8.44
C PRO A 61 13.64 4.24 9.88
N ASP A 62 12.57 3.51 10.15
CA ASP A 62 12.40 2.81 11.42
C ASP A 62 12.94 1.38 11.24
N PRO A 63 13.90 0.92 12.08
CA PRO A 63 14.43 -0.44 11.98
C PRO A 63 13.37 -1.54 12.12
N ASP A 64 12.27 -1.26 12.82
CA ASP A 64 11.16 -2.20 12.99
C ASP A 64 10.20 -2.19 11.79
N CYS A 65 10.34 -1.24 10.88
CA CYS A 65 9.59 -1.10 9.65
C CYS A 65 10.58 -1.08 8.48
N ASP A 66 11.04 -2.25 8.06
CA ASP A 66 12.16 -2.41 7.13
C ASP A 66 11.75 -2.89 5.73
N LEU A 67 10.48 -2.78 5.38
CA LEU A 67 9.99 -3.11 4.05
C LEU A 67 10.14 -1.93 3.09
N ASP A 68 9.81 -2.16 1.81
CA ASP A 68 9.86 -1.12 0.79
C ASP A 68 8.54 -0.33 0.78
N TYR A 69 8.56 0.86 1.33
CA TYR A 69 7.37 1.73 1.43
C TYR A 69 7.26 2.74 0.28
N VAL A 70 8.02 2.56 -0.78
CA VAL A 70 8.09 3.49 -1.94
C VAL A 70 8.31 4.93 -1.46
N PRO A 71 9.45 5.21 -0.80
CA PRO A 71 9.63 6.49 -0.11
C PRO A 71 9.80 7.66 -1.07
N ASN A 72 9.04 8.70 -0.86
CA ASN A 72 9.14 10.07 -1.39
C ASN A 72 9.00 10.26 -2.90
N GLU A 73 9.31 9.27 -3.73
CA GLU A 73 9.24 9.39 -5.17
C GLU A 73 8.37 8.29 -5.78
N LYS A 74 7.51 8.66 -6.72
CA LYS A 74 6.72 7.68 -7.46
C LYS A 74 7.65 6.72 -8.22
N ARG A 75 7.20 5.49 -8.39
CA ARG A 75 8.00 4.45 -9.05
C ARG A 75 7.23 3.86 -10.21
N GLN A 76 7.88 3.74 -11.35
CA GLN A 76 7.33 3.05 -12.50
C GLN A 76 7.51 1.54 -12.34
N ALA A 77 6.43 0.79 -12.50
CA ALA A 77 6.46 -0.67 -12.44
C ALA A 77 5.25 -1.25 -13.17
N LYS A 78 5.42 -2.41 -13.76
CA LYS A 78 4.27 -3.17 -14.26
C LYS A 78 3.60 -3.88 -13.07
N VAL A 79 2.37 -3.50 -12.78
CA VAL A 79 1.58 -4.06 -11.68
C VAL A 79 0.33 -4.69 -12.24
N ASP A 80 0.16 -5.99 -12.03
CA ASP A 80 -1.01 -6.73 -12.49
C ASP A 80 -2.00 -6.97 -11.35
N VAL A 81 -1.54 -6.99 -10.11
CA VAL A 81 -2.34 -7.22 -8.92
C VAL A 81 -1.98 -6.20 -7.86
N ALA A 82 -2.97 -5.60 -7.23
CA ALA A 82 -2.78 -4.69 -6.12
C ALA A 82 -3.74 -5.02 -4.98
N MET A 83 -3.24 -4.94 -3.76
CA MET A 83 -4.01 -5.18 -2.55
C MET A 83 -4.12 -3.90 -1.75
N ILE A 84 -5.30 -3.61 -1.24
CA ILE A 84 -5.51 -2.51 -0.30
C ILE A 84 -5.92 -3.07 1.06
N ASN A 85 -5.44 -2.43 2.12
CA ASN A 85 -5.76 -2.76 3.50
C ASN A 85 -6.51 -1.61 4.15
N GLY A 86 -7.56 -1.92 4.89
CA GLY A 86 -8.27 -0.97 5.71
C GLY A 86 -8.39 -1.50 7.14
N PHE A 87 -7.90 -0.72 8.10
CA PHE A 87 -7.96 -1.10 9.52
C PHE A 87 -8.77 -0.04 10.26
N GLY A 88 -9.88 -0.46 10.87
CA GLY A 88 -10.75 0.42 11.61
C GLY A 88 -10.61 0.26 13.12
N PHE A 89 -11.12 1.26 13.85
CA PHE A 89 -11.20 1.17 15.30
C PHE A 89 -12.06 -0.02 15.73
N GLY A 90 -11.68 -0.66 16.83
CA GLY A 90 -12.38 -1.83 17.34
C GLY A 90 -11.92 -3.15 16.74
N GLY A 91 -10.79 -3.16 16.01
CA GLY A 91 -10.22 -4.38 15.45
C GLY A 91 -10.85 -4.80 14.12
N GLN A 92 -11.54 -3.90 13.45
CA GLN A 92 -12.12 -4.17 12.13
C GLN A 92 -11.05 -4.12 11.05
N ASN A 93 -10.94 -5.19 10.27
CA ASN A 93 -9.99 -5.29 9.20
C ASN A 93 -10.71 -5.66 7.90
N ALA A 94 -10.36 -4.97 6.81
CA ALA A 94 -10.89 -5.27 5.49
C ALA A 94 -9.76 -5.22 4.48
N VAL A 95 -9.79 -6.15 3.54
CA VAL A 95 -8.79 -6.25 2.47
C VAL A 95 -9.53 -6.41 1.15
N ALA A 96 -9.08 -5.70 0.12
CA ALA A 96 -9.54 -5.90 -1.24
C ALA A 96 -8.36 -6.13 -2.16
N ILE A 97 -8.51 -7.04 -3.10
CA ILE A 97 -7.50 -7.38 -4.08
C ILE A 97 -8.05 -7.07 -5.47
N PHE A 98 -7.31 -6.29 -6.24
CA PHE A 98 -7.64 -5.93 -7.61
C PHE A 98 -6.66 -6.58 -8.56
N LYS A 99 -7.16 -7.08 -9.65
CA LYS A 99 -6.37 -7.73 -10.70
C LYS A 99 -6.67 -7.04 -12.03
N ARG A 100 -5.66 -6.98 -12.90
CA ARG A 100 -5.86 -6.48 -14.27
C ARG A 100 -6.96 -7.31 -14.95
N PHE A 101 -7.91 -6.62 -15.55
CA PHE A 101 -8.96 -7.28 -16.31
C PHE A 101 -8.39 -7.85 -17.61
N GLU A 102 -8.71 -9.09 -17.85
CA GLU A 102 -8.37 -9.80 -19.09
C GLU A 102 -9.66 -10.26 -19.75
N ALA A 103 -9.90 -9.74 -20.95
CA ALA A 103 -11.10 -10.10 -21.72
C ALA A 103 -10.96 -11.49 -22.38
#